data_e5e38c6ade1bebbcd8a61f3b099f1f98
#
_entry.id   e5e38c6ade1bebbcd8a61f3b099f1f98
#
_cell.length_a   1.000
_cell.length_b   1.000
_cell.length_c   1.000
_cell.angle_alpha   90.00
_cell.angle_beta   90.00
_cell.angle_gamma   90.00
#
_symmetry.space_group_name_H-M   'P 1'
#
loop_
_entity.id
_entity.type
_entity.pdbx_description
1 polymer ?
#
loop_
_entity_poly.entity_id
_entity_poly.type
_entity_poly.pdbx_seq_one_letter_code
_entity_poly.pdbx_strand_id
1 'polypeptide(L)'
;MMKRFMLLLLAALMLFTSAFAADGSSNVYQGYTYDFFRNVKSTPAPFVLSQVIDSKSVTKTGRTIETVTDVATSKDGRIFIVDKVNSIIYVLDENGQYLSFIKNVKDANKKNAQINGQNVQLTSPEGVFYHEKADELYICDTGAQRILVLDGKTYAFKRGILRPEDMTGVTEFKPSKVAVDNADRIYVVVQSSYEGIIELNEDGTFSRYFGVNEPQINMIDFLWKSIASDKQKEKMGKTYAPAFNNVTLDGEGFVMAVTSDSASADKVFRLNFAGANVLREMGNTMVIGDLATENPSSFVDIAVKPYGTYALLDKTYGHVFLYNFDGELLCVFGSKGNAVGQFKTPSTIAWLGDKLIIGDADLKCAYIYEPTAFGSALLKAGEAYYNGDWDIATAHFEEVLRLCANLETAYVGIGKNLLMKEDYEGAMYNFKLGNNREFYSKAYKGYRTIVMKENFWVIALVAVVFIGAVLGSEVSYHNKQKKGAKK
;
A
#
# COMPACT_ATOMS: atom_id res chain seq x y z
N MET A 1 18.39 -2.85 62.05
CA MET A 1 18.44 -3.78 60.91
C MET A 1 17.48 -3.42 59.80
N MET A 2 16.22 -3.13 60.06
CA MET A 2 15.16 -2.83 59.05
C MET A 2 15.45 -1.65 58.10
N LYS A 3 16.05 -0.54 58.64
CA LYS A 3 16.45 0.63 57.80
C LYS A 3 17.57 0.31 56.80
N ARG A 4 18.51 -0.57 57.16
CA ARG A 4 19.58 -0.97 56.23
C ARG A 4 19.08 -1.97 55.15
N PHE A 5 18.07 -2.79 55.49
CA PHE A 5 17.46 -3.69 54.53
C PHE A 5 16.62 -2.94 53.52
N MET A 6 15.87 -1.89 53.97
CA MET A 6 15.09 -1.02 53.08
C MET A 6 15.96 -0.19 52.14
N LEU A 7 17.15 0.25 52.60
CA LEU A 7 18.10 0.98 51.72
C LEU A 7 18.74 0.05 50.69
N LEU A 8 19.00 -1.23 51.04
CA LEU A 8 19.50 -2.22 50.07
C LEU A 8 18.41 -2.61 49.06
N LEU A 9 17.15 -2.69 49.48
CA LEU A 9 16.01 -2.95 48.56
C LEU A 9 15.76 -1.78 47.60
N LEU A 10 15.89 -0.51 48.10
CA LEU A 10 15.81 0.66 47.23
C LEU A 10 16.99 0.76 46.27
N ALA A 11 18.21 0.42 46.70
CA ALA A 11 19.39 0.39 45.83
C ALA A 11 19.28 -0.72 44.79
N ALA A 12 18.74 -1.90 45.14
CA ALA A 12 18.45 -2.98 44.21
C ALA A 12 17.36 -2.60 43.19
N LEU A 13 16.30 -1.90 43.65
CA LEU A 13 15.28 -1.38 42.72
C LEU A 13 15.85 -0.33 41.73
N MET A 14 16.75 0.54 42.18
CA MET A 14 17.44 1.50 41.31
C MET A 14 18.41 0.84 40.35
N LEU A 15 19.00 -0.29 40.68
CA LEU A 15 19.85 -1.07 39.77
C LEU A 15 19.04 -1.82 38.71
N PHE A 16 17.78 -2.18 38.99
CA PHE A 16 16.89 -2.78 37.98
C PHE A 16 16.33 -1.77 36.99
N THR A 17 16.26 -0.48 37.33
CA THR A 17 15.82 0.57 36.39
C THR A 17 16.92 1.04 35.45
N SER A 18 18.20 0.75 35.73
CA SER A 18 19.33 1.12 34.87
C SER A 18 19.72 0.07 33.83
N ALA A 19 19.12 -1.14 33.88
CA ALA A 19 19.42 -2.20 32.92
C ALA A 19 18.56 -2.13 31.63
N PHE A 20 17.62 -1.17 31.55
CA PHE A 20 16.84 -0.92 30.33
C PHE A 20 17.23 0.37 29.57
N ALA A 21 18.35 0.98 29.92
CA ALA A 21 18.82 2.22 29.30
C ALA A 21 20.19 2.04 28.65
N ALA A 22 20.35 0.98 27.87
CA ALA A 22 21.59 0.76 27.12
C ALA A 22 21.28 0.17 25.75
N ASP A 23 20.48 0.88 24.99
CA ASP A 23 20.60 0.93 23.53
C ASP A 23 20.04 2.30 23.12
N GLY A 24 20.93 3.18 22.69
CA GLY A 24 20.65 4.56 22.34
C GLY A 24 19.87 4.73 21.02
N SER A 25 19.13 3.73 20.59
CA SER A 25 18.03 3.82 19.67
C SER A 25 16.75 3.67 20.49
N SER A 26 16.27 4.75 21.07
CA SER A 26 14.87 4.84 21.44
C SER A 26 14.08 4.64 20.13
N ASN A 27 13.73 3.39 19.85
CA ASN A 27 12.76 3.07 18.81
C ASN A 27 11.46 3.75 19.21
N VAL A 28 11.28 4.98 18.74
CA VAL A 28 10.14 5.85 19.00
C VAL A 28 8.87 5.26 18.40
N TYR A 29 8.99 4.14 17.65
CA TYR A 29 7.91 3.59 16.85
C TYR A 29 7.63 2.14 17.23
N GLN A 30 6.68 1.96 18.15
CA GLN A 30 5.92 0.74 18.18
C GLN A 30 5.00 0.75 16.96
N GLY A 31 5.01 -0.33 16.18
CA GLY A 31 4.02 -0.53 15.15
C GLY A 31 2.65 -0.84 15.76
N TYR A 32 1.62 -0.73 14.96
CA TYR A 32 0.28 -1.19 15.34
C TYR A 32 -0.45 -1.80 14.13
N THR A 33 -1.54 -2.47 14.42
CA THR A 33 -2.52 -2.95 13.44
C THR A 33 -3.92 -2.81 14.03
N TYR A 34 -4.95 -3.19 13.29
CA TYR A 34 -6.32 -3.23 13.78
C TYR A 34 -6.80 -4.68 13.88
N ASP A 35 -7.52 -4.99 14.96
CA ASP A 35 -8.27 -6.25 15.07
C ASP A 35 -9.57 -6.19 14.25
N PHE A 36 -10.28 -7.32 14.18
CA PHE A 36 -11.59 -7.42 13.53
C PHE A 36 -12.59 -6.36 14.02
N PHE A 37 -12.52 -5.98 15.29
CA PHE A 37 -13.40 -4.98 15.90
C PHE A 37 -12.90 -3.54 15.70
N ARG A 38 -11.85 -3.34 14.88
CA ARG A 38 -11.20 -2.06 14.61
C ARG A 38 -10.52 -1.42 15.83
N ASN A 39 -10.17 -2.24 16.84
CA ASN A 39 -9.35 -1.76 17.94
C ASN A 39 -7.87 -1.80 17.55
N VAL A 40 -7.14 -0.79 17.98
CA VAL A 40 -5.69 -0.72 17.80
C VAL A 40 -5.01 -1.82 18.61
N LYS A 41 -4.17 -2.59 17.97
CA LYS A 41 -3.30 -3.62 18.56
C LYS A 41 -1.84 -3.26 18.31
N SER A 42 -1.07 -3.16 19.37
CA SER A 42 0.37 -2.92 19.27
C SER A 42 1.08 -4.09 18.59
N THR A 43 2.00 -3.78 17.71
CA THR A 43 2.92 -4.74 17.06
C THR A 43 4.35 -4.31 17.31
N PRO A 44 5.34 -5.21 17.17
CA PRO A 44 6.73 -4.81 17.05
C PRO A 44 6.91 -3.84 15.87
N ALA A 45 7.90 -2.96 15.93
CA ALA A 45 8.24 -2.11 14.79
C ALA A 45 8.60 -2.97 13.57
N PRO A 46 7.91 -2.83 12.43
CA PRO A 46 8.23 -3.61 11.23
C PRO A 46 9.51 -3.14 10.56
N PHE A 47 9.84 -1.87 10.70
CA PHE A 47 11.03 -1.24 10.14
C PHE A 47 11.71 -0.36 11.19
N VAL A 48 13.03 -0.22 11.06
CA VAL A 48 13.87 0.68 11.87
C VAL A 48 14.64 1.60 10.94
N LEU A 49 14.82 2.84 11.37
CA LEU A 49 15.65 3.80 10.65
C LEU A 49 17.11 3.32 10.66
N SER A 50 17.68 3.12 9.47
CA SER A 50 19.11 2.76 9.33
C SER A 50 19.96 3.95 8.92
N GLN A 51 19.42 4.83 8.06
CA GLN A 51 20.20 5.96 7.55
C GLN A 51 19.34 7.16 7.22
N VAL A 52 19.96 8.34 7.32
CA VAL A 52 19.41 9.64 6.89
C VAL A 52 20.22 10.15 5.72
N ILE A 53 19.54 10.44 4.61
CA ILE A 53 20.10 11.12 3.45
C ILE A 53 19.71 12.59 3.55
N ASP A 54 20.66 13.44 3.88
CA ASP A 54 20.48 14.89 4.02
C ASP A 54 21.55 15.65 3.22
N SER A 55 21.64 16.95 3.44
CA SER A 55 22.64 17.79 2.79
C SER A 55 24.09 17.33 3.04
N LYS A 56 24.35 16.61 4.14
CA LYS A 56 25.69 16.05 4.43
C LYS A 56 26.05 14.92 3.49
N SER A 57 25.04 14.13 3.07
CA SER A 57 25.24 13.04 2.11
C SER A 57 25.68 13.53 0.73
N VAL A 58 25.37 14.79 0.36
CA VAL A 58 25.67 15.39 -0.95
C VAL A 58 26.73 16.50 -0.90
N THR A 59 27.46 16.64 0.20
CA THR A 59 28.46 17.73 0.40
C THR A 59 29.52 17.80 -0.69
N LYS A 60 29.87 16.65 -1.31
CA LYS A 60 30.83 16.61 -2.45
C LYS A 60 30.39 17.47 -3.63
N THR A 61 29.11 17.83 -3.72
CA THR A 61 28.57 18.69 -4.79
C THR A 61 28.73 20.18 -4.49
N GLY A 62 29.05 20.57 -3.25
CA GLY A 62 28.98 21.95 -2.78
C GLY A 62 27.55 22.49 -2.67
N ARG A 63 26.54 21.60 -2.65
CA ARG A 63 25.11 21.94 -2.62
C ARG A 63 24.43 21.32 -1.41
N THR A 64 23.25 21.83 -1.09
CA THR A 64 22.34 21.33 -0.07
C THR A 64 21.12 20.71 -0.72
N ILE A 65 20.48 19.75 -0.05
CA ILE A 65 19.13 19.30 -0.41
C ILE A 65 18.17 20.36 0.15
N GLU A 66 17.33 20.94 -0.71
CA GLU A 66 16.34 21.95 -0.31
C GLU A 66 14.92 21.42 -0.22
N THR A 67 14.63 20.33 -0.91
CA THR A 67 13.37 19.60 -0.80
C THR A 67 13.52 18.19 -1.36
N VAL A 68 12.70 17.26 -0.89
CA VAL A 68 12.57 15.94 -1.51
C VAL A 68 11.12 15.80 -1.98
N THR A 69 10.91 15.80 -3.31
CA THR A 69 9.57 15.70 -3.89
C THR A 69 9.25 14.30 -4.38
N ASP A 70 10.27 13.57 -4.84
CA ASP A 70 10.11 12.20 -5.31
C ASP A 70 11.40 11.39 -5.15
N VAL A 71 11.23 10.07 -5.08
CA VAL A 71 12.33 9.11 -5.01
C VAL A 71 12.00 7.92 -5.92
N ALA A 72 12.95 7.56 -6.76
CA ALA A 72 12.92 6.28 -7.48
C ALA A 72 14.14 5.45 -7.15
N THR A 73 14.05 4.17 -7.35
CA THR A 73 15.14 3.21 -7.15
C THR A 73 15.31 2.34 -8.38
N SER A 74 16.49 1.77 -8.57
CA SER A 74 16.76 0.78 -9.59
C SER A 74 17.21 -0.55 -8.96
N LYS A 75 17.06 -1.65 -9.69
CA LYS A 75 17.44 -2.99 -9.22
C LYS A 75 18.92 -3.13 -8.92
N ASP A 76 19.77 -2.31 -9.54
CA ASP A 76 21.20 -2.26 -9.26
C ASP A 76 21.57 -1.42 -8.03
N GLY A 77 20.57 -1.00 -7.24
CA GLY A 77 20.75 -0.37 -5.94
C GLY A 77 20.88 1.16 -5.99
N ARG A 78 20.68 1.82 -7.11
CA ARG A 78 20.73 3.28 -7.17
C ARG A 78 19.45 3.91 -6.62
N ILE A 79 19.63 5.06 -5.97
CA ILE A 79 18.57 5.90 -5.43
C ILE A 79 18.60 7.23 -6.18
N PHE A 80 17.46 7.64 -6.72
CA PHE A 80 17.27 8.91 -7.40
C PHE A 80 16.39 9.80 -6.55
N ILE A 81 16.92 10.94 -6.08
CA ILE A 81 16.20 11.90 -5.23
C ILE A 81 15.96 13.18 -6.00
N VAL A 82 14.71 13.57 -6.14
CA VAL A 82 14.31 14.81 -6.82
C VAL A 82 14.32 15.97 -5.84
N ASP A 83 15.18 16.95 -6.08
CA ASP A 83 15.19 18.25 -5.44
C ASP A 83 14.62 19.32 -6.39
N LYS A 84 13.34 19.58 -6.25
CA LYS A 84 12.58 20.52 -7.07
C LYS A 84 13.14 21.95 -6.97
N VAL A 85 13.50 22.39 -5.76
CA VAL A 85 13.96 23.78 -5.52
C VAL A 85 15.30 24.04 -6.21
N ASN A 86 16.23 23.11 -6.10
CA ASN A 86 17.53 23.19 -6.77
C ASN A 86 17.48 22.80 -8.26
N SER A 87 16.35 22.22 -8.71
CA SER A 87 16.20 21.63 -10.05
C SER A 87 17.30 20.61 -10.34
N ILE A 88 17.45 19.65 -9.44
CA ILE A 88 18.48 18.62 -9.45
C ILE A 88 17.86 17.27 -9.12
N ILE A 89 18.38 16.21 -9.75
CA ILE A 89 18.18 14.83 -9.27
C ILE A 89 19.52 14.35 -8.76
N TYR A 90 19.60 14.04 -7.46
CA TYR A 90 20.75 13.39 -6.88
C TYR A 90 20.69 11.90 -7.14
N VAL A 91 21.82 11.30 -7.46
CA VAL A 91 21.98 9.85 -7.63
C VAL A 91 22.91 9.35 -6.55
N LEU A 92 22.42 8.39 -5.77
CA LEU A 92 23.15 7.78 -4.67
C LEU A 92 23.19 6.25 -4.84
N ASP A 93 24.09 5.59 -4.12
CA ASP A 93 24.11 4.13 -4.03
C ASP A 93 23.10 3.60 -2.99
N GLU A 94 23.04 2.29 -2.84
CA GLU A 94 22.15 1.57 -1.89
C GLU A 94 22.38 1.92 -0.42
N ASN A 95 23.51 2.52 -0.11
CA ASN A 95 23.90 3.01 1.22
C ASN A 95 23.74 4.52 1.34
N GLY A 96 23.03 5.18 0.41
CA GLY A 96 22.82 6.62 0.41
C GLY A 96 24.08 7.45 0.20
N GLN A 97 25.17 6.86 -0.35
CA GLN A 97 26.38 7.59 -0.67
C GLN A 97 26.26 8.24 -2.05
N TYR A 98 26.70 9.48 -2.13
CA TYR A 98 26.64 10.26 -3.37
C TYR A 98 27.46 9.65 -4.51
N LEU A 99 26.82 9.43 -5.65
CA LEU A 99 27.45 9.01 -6.91
C LEU A 99 27.56 10.16 -7.91
N SER A 100 26.45 10.79 -8.24
CA SER A 100 26.37 11.87 -9.24
C SER A 100 25.10 12.72 -9.07
N PHE A 101 24.92 13.73 -9.91
CA PHE A 101 23.66 14.46 -10.02
C PHE A 101 23.33 14.81 -11.47
N ILE A 102 22.05 14.99 -11.75
CA ILE A 102 21.52 15.40 -13.06
C ILE A 102 20.93 16.79 -12.90
N LYS A 103 21.39 17.74 -13.71
CA LYS A 103 20.84 19.11 -13.81
C LYS A 103 20.83 19.59 -15.26
N ASN A 104 22.00 19.70 -15.89
CA ASN A 104 22.16 20.02 -17.31
C ASN A 104 22.24 18.69 -18.05
N VAL A 105 21.27 18.43 -18.91
CA VAL A 105 21.19 17.17 -19.61
C VAL A 105 22.07 17.20 -20.85
N LYS A 106 22.85 16.15 -21.06
CA LYS A 106 23.76 16.00 -22.19
C LYS A 106 23.31 14.87 -23.10
N ASP A 107 23.64 14.96 -24.38
CA ASP A 107 23.46 13.86 -25.34
C ASP A 107 24.56 12.78 -25.17
N ALA A 108 24.45 11.71 -25.95
CA ALA A 108 25.43 10.61 -25.94
C ALA A 108 26.86 11.07 -26.31
N ASN A 109 27.00 12.20 -26.99
CA ASN A 109 28.29 12.80 -27.37
C ASN A 109 28.80 13.80 -26.31
N LYS A 110 28.18 13.86 -25.13
CA LYS A 110 28.48 14.76 -24.00
C LYS A 110 28.29 16.26 -24.36
N LYS A 111 27.56 16.59 -25.42
CA LYS A 111 27.11 17.94 -25.73
C LYS A 111 25.81 18.24 -25.01
N ASN A 112 25.48 19.52 -24.85
CA ASN A 112 24.20 19.90 -24.28
C ASN A 112 23.07 19.37 -25.16
N ALA A 113 22.21 18.56 -24.60
CA ALA A 113 21.01 18.08 -25.27
C ALA A 113 20.11 19.26 -25.63
N GLN A 114 19.37 19.14 -26.74
CA GLN A 114 18.50 20.21 -27.22
C GLN A 114 17.09 19.67 -27.52
N ILE A 115 16.10 20.48 -27.21
CA ILE A 115 14.72 20.30 -27.63
C ILE A 115 14.31 21.62 -28.27
N ASN A 116 13.84 21.58 -29.51
CA ASN A 116 13.44 22.75 -30.28
C ASN A 116 14.54 23.85 -30.33
N GLY A 117 15.83 23.45 -30.41
CA GLY A 117 16.99 24.36 -30.46
C GLY A 117 17.39 24.97 -29.13
N GLN A 118 16.72 24.63 -28.01
CA GLN A 118 17.05 25.09 -26.66
C GLN A 118 17.77 24.00 -25.87
N ASN A 119 18.79 24.41 -25.10
CA ASN A 119 19.50 23.47 -24.24
C ASN A 119 18.55 22.90 -23.14
N VAL A 120 18.67 21.60 -22.93
CA VAL A 120 17.88 20.89 -21.92
C VAL A 120 18.52 21.03 -20.53
N GLN A 121 17.84 21.76 -19.68
CA GLN A 121 18.16 21.89 -18.26
C GLN A 121 16.90 21.58 -17.46
N LEU A 122 17.04 20.91 -16.32
CA LEU A 122 15.91 20.66 -15.42
C LEU A 122 15.34 21.96 -14.88
N THR A 123 14.02 22.05 -14.82
CA THR A 123 13.27 23.20 -14.31
C THR A 123 12.17 22.73 -13.39
N SER A 124 12.38 22.86 -12.09
CA SER A 124 11.44 22.42 -11.06
C SER A 124 10.88 21.01 -11.30
N PRO A 125 11.72 19.97 -11.42
CA PRO A 125 11.27 18.60 -11.59
C PRO A 125 10.50 18.14 -10.36
N GLU A 126 9.46 17.32 -10.54
CA GLU A 126 8.65 16.81 -9.43
C GLU A 126 8.64 15.30 -9.30
N GLY A 127 8.74 14.58 -10.40
CA GLY A 127 8.65 13.13 -10.42
C GLY A 127 9.81 12.47 -11.14
N VAL A 128 10.13 11.25 -10.74
CA VAL A 128 11.15 10.41 -11.37
C VAL A 128 10.69 8.95 -11.35
N PHE A 129 10.95 8.23 -12.43
CA PHE A 129 10.66 6.81 -12.55
C PHE A 129 11.77 6.09 -13.29
N TYR A 130 12.23 4.96 -12.77
CA TYR A 130 13.21 4.12 -13.42
C TYR A 130 12.53 2.92 -14.08
N HIS A 131 12.59 2.86 -15.41
CA HIS A 131 12.03 1.76 -16.19
C HIS A 131 13.09 0.67 -16.39
N GLU A 132 13.00 -0.38 -15.59
CA GLU A 132 13.98 -1.45 -15.51
C GLU A 132 14.14 -2.23 -16.82
N LYS A 133 13.06 -2.45 -17.57
CA LYS A 133 13.09 -3.24 -18.82
C LYS A 133 13.89 -2.54 -19.92
N ALA A 134 13.71 -1.24 -20.08
CA ALA A 134 14.37 -0.46 -21.12
C ALA A 134 15.67 0.20 -20.65
N ASP A 135 15.98 0.09 -19.34
CA ASP A 135 17.10 0.80 -18.70
C ASP A 135 17.03 2.31 -19.00
N GLU A 136 15.86 2.92 -18.65
CA GLU A 136 15.56 4.32 -18.92
C GLU A 136 15.13 5.04 -17.65
N LEU A 137 15.56 6.30 -17.51
CA LEU A 137 15.15 7.20 -16.45
C LEU A 137 14.18 8.24 -17.02
N TYR A 138 12.94 8.21 -16.53
CA TYR A 138 11.90 9.18 -16.87
C TYR A 138 11.86 10.26 -15.79
N ILE A 139 11.85 11.52 -16.21
CA ILE A 139 11.84 12.68 -15.32
C ILE A 139 10.69 13.60 -15.70
N CYS A 140 9.79 13.85 -14.78
CA CYS A 140 8.76 14.88 -14.88
C CYS A 140 9.41 16.25 -14.66
N ASP A 141 9.82 16.92 -15.74
CA ASP A 141 10.38 18.27 -15.73
C ASP A 141 9.23 19.29 -15.74
N THR A 142 8.52 19.35 -14.59
CA THR A 142 7.22 19.98 -14.42
C THR A 142 7.20 21.45 -14.79
N GLY A 143 8.24 22.19 -14.36
CA GLY A 143 8.35 23.63 -14.67
C GLY A 143 8.61 23.92 -16.16
N ALA A 144 9.21 22.95 -16.87
CA ALA A 144 9.40 23.03 -18.32
C ALA A 144 8.29 22.33 -19.12
N GLN A 145 7.23 21.83 -18.44
CA GLN A 145 6.03 21.22 -19.04
C GLN A 145 6.37 20.05 -20.00
N ARG A 146 7.25 19.15 -19.56
CA ARG A 146 7.73 18.03 -20.37
C ARG A 146 8.14 16.85 -19.51
N ILE A 147 8.24 15.68 -20.12
CA ILE A 147 8.91 14.52 -19.56
C ILE A 147 10.20 14.29 -20.32
N LEU A 148 11.30 14.11 -19.60
CA LEU A 148 12.59 13.76 -20.18
C LEU A 148 12.84 12.27 -20.02
N VAL A 149 13.32 11.63 -21.07
CA VAL A 149 13.74 10.23 -21.05
C VAL A 149 15.23 10.20 -21.27
N LEU A 150 15.94 9.66 -20.29
CA LEU A 150 17.39 9.54 -20.29
C LEU A 150 17.79 8.07 -20.29
N ASP A 151 18.99 7.79 -20.79
CA ASP A 151 19.63 6.49 -20.63
C ASP A 151 19.87 6.21 -19.13
N GLY A 152 19.48 5.04 -18.66
CA GLY A 152 19.48 4.72 -17.24
C GLY A 152 20.88 4.63 -16.60
N LYS A 153 21.93 4.37 -17.38
CA LYS A 153 23.31 4.25 -16.87
C LYS A 153 24.14 5.50 -17.05
N THR A 154 24.05 6.10 -18.24
CA THR A 154 24.88 7.25 -18.61
C THR A 154 24.19 8.58 -18.34
N TYR A 155 22.86 8.56 -18.13
CA TYR A 155 21.96 9.73 -18.03
C TYR A 155 22.00 10.61 -19.27
N ALA A 156 22.39 10.04 -20.39
CA ALA A 156 22.36 10.72 -21.68
C ALA A 156 20.91 10.90 -22.16
N PHE A 157 20.65 12.05 -22.76
CA PHE A 157 19.33 12.37 -23.32
C PHE A 157 18.97 11.40 -24.44
N LYS A 158 17.79 10.79 -24.36
CA LYS A 158 17.20 9.98 -25.43
C LYS A 158 16.11 10.75 -26.16
N ARG A 159 15.09 11.22 -25.45
CA ARG A 159 13.97 11.97 -26.01
C ARG A 159 13.29 12.86 -24.98
N GLY A 160 12.52 13.82 -25.44
CA GLY A 160 11.61 14.62 -24.62
C GLY A 160 10.18 14.45 -25.08
N ILE A 161 9.26 14.24 -24.14
CA ILE A 161 7.82 14.14 -24.38
C ILE A 161 7.21 15.46 -23.98
N LEU A 162 6.70 16.19 -24.97
CA LEU A 162 5.97 17.45 -24.81
C LEU A 162 4.47 17.16 -24.72
N ARG A 163 3.67 18.19 -24.49
CA ARG A 163 2.20 18.06 -24.54
C ARG A 163 1.77 17.52 -25.92
N PRO A 164 1.06 16.39 -25.98
CA PRO A 164 0.49 15.90 -27.23
C PRO A 164 -0.49 16.91 -27.85
N GLU A 165 -0.44 17.08 -29.15
CA GLU A 165 -1.29 18.06 -29.87
C GLU A 165 -2.77 17.69 -29.86
N ASP A 166 -3.08 16.40 -29.90
CA ASP A 166 -4.43 15.82 -29.92
C ASP A 166 -5.06 15.69 -28.54
N MET A 167 -4.31 16.01 -27.45
CA MET A 167 -4.83 15.95 -26.09
C MET A 167 -5.78 17.10 -25.81
N THR A 168 -7.04 16.77 -25.47
CA THR A 168 -8.08 17.70 -25.04
C THR A 168 -8.24 17.71 -23.53
N GLY A 169 -8.88 18.74 -22.96
CA GLY A 169 -9.20 18.79 -21.51
C GLY A 169 -8.09 19.31 -20.62
N VAL A 170 -6.81 19.06 -20.93
CA VAL A 170 -5.64 19.56 -20.20
C VAL A 170 -5.01 20.71 -20.94
N THR A 171 -5.09 21.92 -20.42
CA THR A 171 -4.54 23.13 -21.06
C THR A 171 -3.05 23.30 -20.81
N GLU A 172 -2.57 22.96 -19.62
CA GLU A 172 -1.15 23.00 -19.24
C GLU A 172 -0.65 21.60 -18.93
N PHE A 173 0.38 21.15 -19.66
CA PHE A 173 1.00 19.85 -19.42
C PHE A 173 2.08 19.97 -18.33
N LYS A 174 1.66 19.89 -17.06
CA LYS A 174 2.54 19.90 -15.88
C LYS A 174 2.65 18.50 -15.29
N PRO A 175 3.45 17.59 -15.88
CA PRO A 175 3.58 16.24 -15.36
C PRO A 175 4.22 16.26 -13.97
N SER A 176 3.61 15.59 -13.00
CA SER A 176 4.11 15.49 -11.63
C SER A 176 4.61 14.11 -11.27
N LYS A 177 3.99 13.06 -11.81
CA LYS A 177 4.38 11.67 -11.62
C LYS A 177 4.27 10.92 -12.95
N VAL A 178 5.09 9.91 -13.12
CA VAL A 178 5.12 9.07 -14.32
C VAL A 178 5.42 7.62 -13.93
N ALA A 179 4.78 6.68 -14.60
CA ALA A 179 5.11 5.27 -14.56
C ALA A 179 5.06 4.69 -15.98
N VAL A 180 5.86 3.66 -16.25
CA VAL A 180 5.93 3.05 -17.57
C VAL A 180 5.84 1.54 -17.43
N ASP A 181 4.90 0.91 -18.13
CA ASP A 181 4.66 -0.51 -18.04
C ASP A 181 5.56 -1.34 -18.98
N ASN A 182 5.44 -2.67 -18.86
CA ASN A 182 6.24 -3.59 -19.69
C ASN A 182 5.85 -3.58 -21.17
N ALA A 183 4.77 -2.90 -21.55
CA ALA A 183 4.38 -2.66 -22.95
C ALA A 183 4.82 -1.26 -23.43
N ASP A 184 5.66 -0.60 -22.63
CA ASP A 184 6.23 0.72 -22.88
C ASP A 184 5.15 1.84 -22.96
N ARG A 185 3.92 1.61 -22.39
CA ARG A 185 2.89 2.63 -22.22
C ARG A 185 3.25 3.52 -21.05
N ILE A 186 3.04 4.81 -21.21
CA ILE A 186 3.45 5.83 -20.25
C ILE A 186 2.20 6.37 -19.55
N TYR A 187 2.14 6.23 -18.23
CA TYR A 187 1.06 6.76 -17.39
C TYR A 187 1.54 8.00 -16.66
N VAL A 188 0.82 9.11 -16.84
CA VAL A 188 1.23 10.43 -16.33
C VAL A 188 0.16 11.03 -15.46
N VAL A 189 0.52 11.44 -14.27
CA VAL A 189 -0.28 12.34 -13.43
C VAL A 189 0.13 13.77 -13.74
N VAL A 190 -0.84 14.60 -14.11
CA VAL A 190 -0.63 16.02 -14.42
C VAL A 190 -1.29 16.87 -13.35
N GLN A 191 -0.60 17.90 -12.89
CA GLN A 191 -1.12 18.83 -11.89
C GLN A 191 -2.42 19.49 -12.36
N SER A 192 -3.36 19.62 -11.43
CA SER A 192 -4.68 20.25 -11.68
C SER A 192 -5.49 19.59 -12.81
N SER A 193 -5.20 18.34 -13.15
CA SER A 193 -6.05 17.55 -14.05
C SER A 193 -7.09 16.79 -13.24
N TYR A 194 -8.34 16.89 -13.70
CA TYR A 194 -9.49 16.14 -13.15
C TYR A 194 -10.00 15.11 -14.15
N GLU A 195 -9.24 14.87 -15.22
CA GLU A 195 -9.58 13.91 -16.28
C GLU A 195 -9.04 12.50 -16.00
N GLY A 196 -8.36 12.31 -14.86
CA GLY A 196 -7.71 11.05 -14.51
C GLY A 196 -6.22 11.02 -14.85
N ILE A 197 -5.67 9.82 -15.00
CA ILE A 197 -4.29 9.58 -15.42
C ILE A 197 -4.24 9.66 -16.95
N ILE A 198 -3.22 10.30 -17.49
CA ILE A 198 -3.00 10.35 -18.93
C ILE A 198 -2.21 9.12 -19.35
N GLU A 199 -2.76 8.30 -20.25
CA GLU A 199 -2.03 7.22 -20.92
C GLU A 199 -1.48 7.73 -22.24
N LEU A 200 -0.16 7.62 -22.41
CA LEU A 200 0.55 7.92 -23.65
C LEU A 200 1.13 6.64 -24.23
N ASN A 201 1.27 6.59 -25.55
CA ASN A 201 2.02 5.55 -26.24
C ASN A 201 3.53 5.70 -25.98
N GLU A 202 4.34 4.71 -26.36
CA GLU A 202 5.80 4.73 -26.24
C GLU A 202 6.43 5.98 -26.88
N ASP A 203 5.91 6.43 -28.01
CA ASP A 203 6.39 7.62 -28.72
C ASP A 203 5.98 8.94 -28.08
N GLY A 204 5.16 8.92 -27.03
CA GLY A 204 4.64 10.08 -26.32
C GLY A 204 3.35 10.66 -26.91
N THR A 205 2.73 10.03 -27.91
CA THR A 205 1.41 10.44 -28.42
C THR A 205 0.30 10.10 -27.43
N PHE A 206 -0.76 10.90 -27.43
CA PHE A 206 -1.91 10.68 -26.52
C PHE A 206 -2.65 9.39 -26.91
N SER A 207 -2.93 8.54 -25.91
CA SER A 207 -3.76 7.36 -26.08
C SER A 207 -5.18 7.60 -25.57
N ARG A 208 -5.29 7.89 -24.28
CA ARG A 208 -6.58 8.13 -23.61
C ARG A 208 -6.40 8.69 -22.20
N TYR A 209 -7.51 9.11 -21.59
CA TYR A 209 -7.59 9.27 -20.14
C TYR A 209 -7.88 7.93 -19.50
N PHE A 210 -7.15 7.62 -18.44
CA PHE A 210 -7.12 6.30 -17.81
C PHE A 210 -7.50 6.40 -16.33
N GLY A 211 -8.27 5.42 -15.84
CA GLY A 211 -8.64 5.38 -14.43
C GLY A 211 -9.37 6.63 -13.97
N VAL A 212 -10.42 7.03 -14.72
CA VAL A 212 -11.24 8.17 -14.33
C VAL A 212 -11.78 7.91 -12.93
N ASN A 213 -11.37 8.76 -11.99
CA ASN A 213 -11.83 8.69 -10.61
C ASN A 213 -13.27 9.21 -10.58
N GLU A 214 -14.26 8.30 -10.61
CA GLU A 214 -15.66 8.68 -10.64
C GLU A 214 -16.03 9.49 -9.39
N PRO A 215 -16.61 10.70 -9.55
CA PRO A 215 -17.10 11.46 -8.43
C PRO A 215 -18.20 10.67 -7.71
N GLN A 216 -18.16 10.58 -6.39
CA GLN A 216 -19.27 10.02 -5.62
C GLN A 216 -20.52 10.88 -5.83
N ILE A 217 -21.40 10.40 -6.66
CA ILE A 217 -22.70 11.04 -6.86
C ILE A 217 -23.56 10.70 -5.66
N ASN A 218 -23.76 11.67 -4.77
CA ASN A 218 -24.79 11.53 -3.75
C ASN A 218 -26.14 11.27 -4.45
N MET A 219 -26.82 10.19 -4.08
CA MET A 219 -28.11 9.82 -4.69
C MET A 219 -29.13 10.97 -4.62
N ILE A 220 -29.03 11.79 -3.58
CA ILE A 220 -29.86 13.00 -3.41
C ILE A 220 -29.51 14.04 -4.47
N ASP A 221 -28.23 14.27 -4.75
CA ASP A 221 -27.78 15.20 -5.78
C ASP A 221 -28.13 14.72 -7.18
N PHE A 222 -28.09 13.41 -7.42
CA PHE A 222 -28.55 12.80 -8.66
C PHE A 222 -30.06 13.01 -8.88
N LEU A 223 -30.87 12.76 -7.84
CA LEU A 223 -32.32 13.01 -7.88
C LEU A 223 -32.62 14.50 -8.10
N TRP A 224 -31.92 15.40 -7.41
CA TRP A 224 -32.05 16.84 -7.61
C TRP A 224 -31.64 17.26 -9.02
N LYS A 225 -30.56 16.75 -9.57
CA LYS A 225 -30.13 17.01 -10.97
C LYS A 225 -31.11 16.47 -11.98
N SER A 226 -31.84 15.38 -11.70
CA SER A 226 -32.85 14.84 -12.61
C SER A 226 -34.13 15.66 -12.64
N ILE A 227 -34.45 16.40 -11.55
CA ILE A 227 -35.72 17.19 -11.41
C ILE A 227 -35.46 18.69 -11.64
N ALA A 228 -34.21 19.15 -11.53
CA ALA A 228 -33.84 20.55 -11.63
C ALA A 228 -34.01 21.10 -13.07
N SER A 229 -34.47 22.33 -13.18
CA SER A 229 -34.51 23.06 -14.45
C SER A 229 -33.10 23.41 -14.94
N ASP A 230 -32.92 23.69 -16.23
CA ASP A 230 -31.59 23.98 -16.81
C ASP A 230 -30.91 25.18 -16.14
N LYS A 231 -31.66 26.22 -15.75
CA LYS A 231 -31.15 27.37 -14.97
C LYS A 231 -30.72 27.00 -13.54
N GLN A 232 -31.30 25.94 -12.97
CA GLN A 232 -30.87 25.41 -11.65
C GLN A 232 -29.69 24.50 -11.79
N LYS A 233 -29.61 23.72 -12.88
CA LYS A 233 -28.41 22.86 -13.20
C LYS A 233 -27.16 23.70 -13.43
N GLU A 234 -27.26 24.87 -14.06
CA GLU A 234 -26.14 25.81 -14.23
C GLU A 234 -25.61 26.37 -12.90
N LYS A 235 -26.47 26.49 -11.88
CA LYS A 235 -26.11 26.94 -10.53
C LYS A 235 -25.61 25.81 -9.63
N MET A 236 -25.84 24.56 -9.99
CA MET A 236 -25.31 23.41 -9.30
C MET A 236 -23.83 23.26 -9.71
N GLY A 237 -22.91 23.44 -8.75
CA GLY A 237 -21.49 23.35 -9.02
C GLY A 237 -21.12 22.08 -9.78
N LYS A 238 -20.21 22.18 -10.72
CA LYS A 238 -19.62 21.02 -11.40
C LYS A 238 -18.90 20.19 -10.33
N THR A 239 -19.35 18.96 -10.12
CA THR A 239 -18.64 18.01 -9.30
C THR A 239 -17.43 17.51 -10.13
N TYR A 240 -16.25 17.93 -9.77
CA TYR A 240 -15.03 17.44 -10.39
C TYR A 240 -14.65 16.10 -9.76
N ALA A 241 -14.10 15.19 -10.56
CA ALA A 241 -13.51 13.96 -10.05
C ALA A 241 -12.26 14.29 -9.21
N PRO A 242 -12.00 13.59 -8.10
CA PRO A 242 -10.79 13.81 -7.32
C PRO A 242 -9.54 13.50 -8.15
N ALA A 243 -8.49 14.32 -8.00
CA ALA A 243 -7.24 14.15 -8.74
C ALA A 243 -6.37 13.05 -8.11
N PHE A 244 -5.69 12.27 -8.94
CA PHE A 244 -4.65 11.37 -8.46
C PHE A 244 -3.38 12.13 -8.04
N ASN A 245 -2.73 11.64 -6.99
CA ASN A 245 -1.49 12.22 -6.48
C ASN A 245 -0.26 11.48 -7.00
N ASN A 246 -0.36 10.17 -7.12
CA ASN A 246 0.72 9.33 -7.60
C ASN A 246 0.22 8.17 -8.45
N VAL A 247 1.12 7.65 -9.26
CA VAL A 247 0.93 6.47 -10.10
C VAL A 247 2.20 5.62 -10.06
N THR A 248 2.02 4.31 -9.91
CA THR A 248 3.08 3.30 -10.01
C THR A 248 2.52 2.01 -10.60
N LEU A 249 3.33 0.97 -10.71
CA LEU A 249 2.93 -0.31 -11.26
C LEU A 249 3.15 -1.43 -10.24
N ASP A 250 2.28 -2.44 -10.26
CA ASP A 250 2.53 -3.67 -9.54
C ASP A 250 3.30 -4.69 -10.41
N GLY A 251 3.66 -5.84 -9.80
CA GLY A 251 4.40 -6.90 -10.50
C GLY A 251 3.62 -7.59 -11.62
N GLU A 252 2.31 -7.46 -11.66
CA GLU A 252 1.44 -8.01 -12.72
C GLU A 252 1.19 -6.99 -13.85
N GLY A 253 1.69 -5.77 -13.72
CA GLY A 253 1.53 -4.69 -14.69
C GLY A 253 0.23 -3.89 -14.56
N PHE A 254 -0.49 -4.04 -13.43
CA PHE A 254 -1.61 -3.15 -13.11
C PHE A 254 -1.09 -1.80 -12.63
N VAL A 255 -1.84 -0.75 -12.97
CA VAL A 255 -1.53 0.61 -12.53
C VAL A 255 -2.08 0.81 -11.13
N MET A 256 -1.18 1.10 -10.18
CA MET A 256 -1.55 1.48 -8.82
C MET A 256 -1.54 3.00 -8.71
N ALA A 257 -2.60 3.57 -8.15
CA ALA A 257 -2.72 5.01 -7.98
C ALA A 257 -3.33 5.35 -6.62
N VAL A 258 -3.00 6.54 -6.11
CA VAL A 258 -3.54 7.05 -4.84
C VAL A 258 -4.10 8.46 -5.02
N THR A 259 -5.10 8.78 -4.20
CA THR A 259 -5.65 10.13 -4.08
C THR A 259 -5.62 10.61 -2.63
N SER A 260 -5.27 11.87 -2.44
CA SER A 260 -5.33 12.54 -1.13
C SER A 260 -6.69 13.20 -0.86
N ASP A 261 -7.61 13.17 -1.83
CA ASP A 261 -8.91 13.80 -1.67
C ASP A 261 -9.72 13.09 -0.57
N SER A 262 -10.08 13.84 0.46
CA SER A 262 -10.86 13.33 1.59
C SER A 262 -12.29 12.93 1.18
N ALA A 263 -12.81 13.50 0.10
CA ALA A 263 -14.16 13.21 -0.42
C ALA A 263 -14.22 11.92 -1.26
N SER A 264 -13.08 11.38 -1.72
CA SER A 264 -13.04 10.10 -2.43
C SER A 264 -13.31 8.95 -1.47
N ALA A 265 -14.21 8.03 -1.84
CA ALA A 265 -14.45 6.81 -1.07
C ALA A 265 -13.24 5.89 -1.13
N ASP A 266 -12.76 5.64 -2.34
CA ASP A 266 -11.55 4.88 -2.57
C ASP A 266 -10.36 5.83 -2.47
N LYS A 267 -9.35 5.45 -1.71
CA LYS A 267 -8.09 6.20 -1.57
C LYS A 267 -6.98 5.59 -2.41
N VAL A 268 -7.11 4.32 -2.71
CA VAL A 268 -6.13 3.51 -3.45
C VAL A 268 -6.85 2.79 -4.58
N PHE A 269 -6.23 2.77 -5.73
CA PHE A 269 -6.77 2.16 -6.93
C PHE A 269 -5.75 1.17 -7.50
N ARG A 270 -6.23 0.01 -7.88
CA ARG A 270 -5.51 -0.97 -8.71
C ARG A 270 -6.26 -1.08 -10.03
N LEU A 271 -5.76 -0.40 -11.04
CA LEU A 271 -6.46 -0.24 -12.30
C LEU A 271 -5.99 -1.30 -13.30
N ASN A 272 -6.94 -2.05 -13.85
CA ASN A 272 -6.66 -2.97 -14.95
C ASN A 272 -6.47 -2.20 -16.26
N PHE A 273 -6.13 -2.90 -17.34
CA PHE A 273 -5.90 -2.28 -18.66
C PHE A 273 -7.11 -1.49 -19.21
N ALA A 274 -8.31 -1.79 -18.73
CA ALA A 274 -9.52 -1.02 -19.10
C ALA A 274 -9.72 0.25 -18.24
N GLY A 275 -8.89 0.45 -17.20
CA GLY A 275 -9.01 1.54 -16.24
C GLY A 275 -10.01 1.28 -15.11
N ALA A 276 -10.54 0.06 -14.99
CA ALA A 276 -11.43 -0.30 -13.89
C ALA A 276 -10.64 -0.66 -12.62
N ASN A 277 -11.12 -0.19 -11.46
CA ASN A 277 -10.53 -0.53 -10.17
C ASN A 277 -10.80 -2.00 -9.83
N VAL A 278 -9.74 -2.76 -9.63
CA VAL A 278 -9.76 -4.18 -9.26
C VAL A 278 -8.96 -4.43 -7.98
N LEU A 279 -8.82 -3.41 -7.14
CA LEU A 279 -8.17 -3.53 -5.85
C LEU A 279 -8.90 -4.58 -5.01
N ARG A 280 -8.13 -5.48 -4.39
CA ARG A 280 -8.69 -6.44 -3.45
C ARG A 280 -8.83 -5.80 -2.07
N GLU A 281 -9.94 -6.05 -1.43
CA GLU A 281 -10.24 -5.59 -0.07
C GLU A 281 -10.81 -6.77 0.74
N MET A 282 -9.97 -7.78 0.94
CA MET A 282 -10.38 -8.99 1.66
C MET A 282 -10.25 -8.88 3.19
N GLY A 283 -9.64 -7.78 3.65
CA GLY A 283 -9.40 -7.54 5.07
C GLY A 283 -10.65 -7.06 5.83
N ASN A 284 -10.54 -7.08 7.15
CA ASN A 284 -11.56 -6.51 8.04
C ASN A 284 -11.57 -4.97 8.03
N THR A 285 -10.52 -4.38 7.48
CA THR A 285 -10.34 -2.93 7.35
C THR A 285 -10.27 -2.58 5.87
N MET A 286 -11.05 -1.59 5.46
CA MET A 286 -10.93 -1.02 4.11
C MET A 286 -9.55 -0.35 3.95
N VAL A 287 -9.08 -0.20 2.71
CA VAL A 287 -7.79 0.46 2.43
C VAL A 287 -7.98 1.99 2.45
N ILE A 288 -8.33 2.52 3.62
CA ILE A 288 -8.63 3.95 3.84
C ILE A 288 -7.70 4.65 4.82
N GLY A 289 -6.75 3.92 5.41
CA GLY A 289 -5.80 4.44 6.39
C GLY A 289 -6.27 4.32 7.83
N ASP A 290 -6.02 5.34 8.63
CA ASP A 290 -6.24 5.29 10.07
C ASP A 290 -7.72 5.37 10.43
N LEU A 291 -8.16 4.46 11.29
CA LEU A 291 -9.56 4.34 11.75
C LEU A 291 -9.79 5.00 13.11
N ALA A 292 -8.72 5.26 13.86
CA ALA A 292 -8.78 5.75 15.23
C ALA A 292 -8.64 7.27 15.36
N THR A 293 -8.63 8.00 14.24
CA THR A 293 -8.31 9.42 14.17
C THR A 293 -9.53 10.26 13.77
N GLU A 294 -9.56 11.51 14.23
CA GLU A 294 -10.64 12.45 13.90
C GLU A 294 -10.63 12.87 12.41
N ASN A 295 -9.42 12.96 11.82
CA ASN A 295 -9.26 13.33 10.43
C ASN A 295 -8.88 12.08 9.60
N PRO A 296 -9.38 11.96 8.38
CA PRO A 296 -9.02 10.85 7.52
C PRO A 296 -7.53 10.91 7.12
N SER A 297 -6.92 9.76 6.90
CA SER A 297 -5.60 9.66 6.27
C SER A 297 -5.60 10.29 4.88
N SER A 298 -4.49 10.93 4.53
CA SER A 298 -4.28 11.57 3.23
C SER A 298 -3.06 10.94 2.57
N PHE A 299 -3.31 9.97 1.68
CA PHE A 299 -2.24 9.27 1.00
C PHE A 299 -1.62 10.14 -0.08
N VAL A 300 -0.31 10.30 0.01
CA VAL A 300 0.48 11.09 -0.94
C VAL A 300 1.26 10.25 -1.90
N ASP A 301 1.64 9.04 -1.51
CA ASP A 301 2.46 8.15 -2.32
C ASP A 301 2.22 6.67 -1.99
N ILE A 302 2.58 5.80 -2.93
CA ILE A 302 2.46 4.35 -2.83
C ILE A 302 3.69 3.67 -3.42
N ALA A 303 4.25 2.72 -2.70
CA ALA A 303 5.31 1.84 -3.19
C ALA A 303 4.83 0.39 -3.20
N VAL A 304 5.01 -0.32 -4.31
CA VAL A 304 4.50 -1.68 -4.50
C VAL A 304 5.66 -2.64 -4.74
N LYS A 305 5.62 -3.79 -4.05
CA LYS A 305 6.54 -4.92 -4.30
C LYS A 305 6.07 -5.74 -5.50
N PRO A 306 6.98 -6.42 -6.21
CA PRO A 306 6.61 -7.30 -7.32
C PRO A 306 5.57 -8.37 -6.97
N TYR A 307 5.53 -8.80 -5.71
CA TYR A 307 4.57 -9.77 -5.18
C TYR A 307 3.35 -9.12 -4.50
N GLY A 308 3.01 -7.90 -4.89
CA GLY A 308 1.74 -7.25 -4.54
C GLY A 308 1.62 -6.71 -3.11
N THR A 309 2.63 -6.87 -2.24
CA THR A 309 2.69 -6.13 -0.97
C THR A 309 2.95 -4.66 -1.26
N TYR A 310 2.19 -3.76 -0.67
CA TYR A 310 2.34 -2.33 -0.91
C TYR A 310 2.36 -1.51 0.38
N ALA A 311 3.11 -0.42 0.33
CA ALA A 311 3.23 0.55 1.40
C ALA A 311 2.59 1.88 0.98
N LEU A 312 1.71 2.43 1.83
CA LEU A 312 1.04 3.71 1.63
C LEU A 312 1.60 4.74 2.59
N LEU A 313 1.92 5.91 2.09
CA LEU A 313 2.45 7.02 2.88
C LEU A 313 1.34 8.02 3.19
N ASP A 314 1.00 8.18 4.47
CA ASP A 314 0.02 9.15 4.96
C ASP A 314 0.68 10.46 5.40
N LYS A 315 0.24 11.57 4.81
CA LYS A 315 0.70 12.92 5.14
C LYS A 315 0.08 13.47 6.42
N THR A 316 -1.12 13.03 6.78
CA THR A 316 -1.87 13.60 7.91
C THR A 316 -1.18 13.29 9.23
N TYR A 317 -0.84 12.03 9.46
CA TYR A 317 -0.24 11.55 10.70
C TYR A 317 1.23 11.10 10.55
N GLY A 318 1.75 11.10 9.33
CA GLY A 318 3.09 10.60 9.05
C GLY A 318 3.17 9.08 9.24
N HIS A 319 2.09 8.37 8.95
CA HIS A 319 2.04 6.92 9.06
C HIS A 319 2.38 6.24 7.74
N VAL A 320 2.98 5.09 7.84
CA VAL A 320 3.21 4.16 6.72
C VAL A 320 2.39 2.91 6.98
N PHE A 321 1.43 2.65 6.09
CA PHE A 321 0.56 1.47 6.14
C PHE A 321 1.10 0.41 5.22
N LEU A 322 1.32 -0.80 5.72
CA LEU A 322 1.75 -1.94 4.93
C LEU A 322 0.57 -2.90 4.73
N TYR A 323 0.22 -3.15 3.49
CA TYR A 323 -0.85 -4.08 3.08
C TYR A 323 -0.28 -5.24 2.28
N ASN A 324 -0.92 -6.40 2.38
CA ASN A 324 -0.63 -7.53 1.50
C ASN A 324 -1.41 -7.40 0.18
N PHE A 325 -1.20 -8.36 -0.74
CA PHE A 325 -1.86 -8.42 -2.04
C PHE A 325 -3.41 -8.50 -1.97
N ASP A 326 -3.95 -9.08 -0.91
CA ASP A 326 -5.39 -9.21 -0.70
C ASP A 326 -6.02 -7.94 -0.09
N GLY A 327 -5.22 -6.89 0.18
CA GLY A 327 -5.68 -5.65 0.81
C GLY A 327 -5.84 -5.76 2.33
N GLU A 328 -5.27 -6.80 2.95
CA GLU A 328 -5.27 -6.94 4.41
C GLU A 328 -4.15 -6.09 5.01
N LEU A 329 -4.47 -5.27 6.01
CA LEU A 329 -3.49 -4.47 6.72
C LEU A 329 -2.58 -5.38 7.55
N LEU A 330 -1.29 -5.33 7.28
CA LEU A 330 -0.27 -6.07 8.02
C LEU A 330 0.18 -5.31 9.26
N CYS A 331 0.59 -4.08 9.09
CA CYS A 331 1.02 -3.20 10.18
C CYS A 331 1.09 -1.74 9.73
N VAL A 332 1.17 -0.85 10.71
CA VAL A 332 1.35 0.58 10.55
C VAL A 332 2.55 1.01 11.39
N PHE A 333 3.37 1.91 10.87
CA PHE A 333 4.47 2.53 11.62
C PHE A 333 4.69 3.99 11.17
N GLY A 334 5.61 4.67 11.82
CA GLY A 334 5.88 6.09 11.57
C GLY A 334 5.03 7.01 12.43
N SER A 335 5.39 8.26 12.48
CA SER A 335 4.65 9.30 13.20
C SER A 335 5.03 10.70 12.70
N LYS A 336 4.13 11.65 12.90
CA LYS A 336 4.38 13.04 12.58
C LYS A 336 5.23 13.72 13.64
N GLY A 337 6.23 14.49 13.21
CA GLY A 337 7.10 15.24 14.11
C GLY A 337 8.35 15.79 13.43
N ASN A 338 9.27 16.33 14.24
CA ASN A 338 10.52 16.90 13.77
C ASN A 338 11.76 16.13 14.25
N ALA A 339 11.57 15.06 15.03
CA ALA A 339 12.68 14.22 15.46
C ALA A 339 13.18 13.34 14.32
N VAL A 340 14.41 12.89 14.40
CA VAL A 340 14.99 11.97 13.41
C VAL A 340 14.16 10.70 13.34
N GLY A 341 13.74 10.34 12.12
CA GLY A 341 12.83 9.22 11.89
C GLY A 341 11.33 9.55 12.06
N GLN A 342 10.96 10.79 12.38
CA GLN A 342 9.59 11.31 12.26
C GLN A 342 9.43 12.07 10.95
N PHE A 343 8.20 12.25 10.53
CA PHE A 343 7.88 12.95 9.29
C PHE A 343 7.13 14.26 9.58
N LYS A 344 7.61 15.35 9.01
CA LYS A 344 6.94 16.64 9.06
C LYS A 344 5.99 16.82 7.88
N THR A 345 6.51 16.63 6.69
CA THR A 345 5.77 16.68 5.43
C THR A 345 6.25 15.55 4.51
N PRO A 346 5.84 14.30 4.82
CA PRO A 346 6.24 13.16 3.99
C PRO A 346 5.70 13.35 2.57
N SER A 347 6.54 13.10 1.58
CA SER A 347 6.27 13.41 0.18
C SER A 347 6.33 12.20 -0.75
N THR A 348 7.17 11.22 -0.45
CA THR A 348 7.40 10.09 -1.34
C THR A 348 7.88 8.86 -0.57
N ILE A 349 7.56 7.67 -1.12
CA ILE A 349 7.99 6.38 -0.60
C ILE A 349 8.41 5.46 -1.75
N ALA A 350 9.51 4.74 -1.60
CA ALA A 350 9.98 3.78 -2.59
C ALA A 350 10.60 2.55 -1.92
N TRP A 351 10.54 1.39 -2.59
CA TRP A 351 11.25 0.19 -2.17
C TRP A 351 12.66 0.16 -2.75
N LEU A 352 13.65 -0.19 -1.91
CA LEU A 352 14.99 -0.57 -2.33
C LEU A 352 15.29 -1.98 -1.80
N GLY A 353 15.12 -3.00 -2.62
CA GLY A 353 15.05 -4.37 -2.11
C GLY A 353 13.98 -4.48 -1.03
N ASP A 354 14.32 -4.91 0.18
CA ASP A 354 13.40 -4.97 1.33
C ASP A 354 13.42 -3.72 2.20
N LYS A 355 14.26 -2.73 1.88
CA LYS A 355 14.31 -1.44 2.56
C LYS A 355 13.26 -0.50 2.00
N LEU A 356 12.76 0.42 2.84
CA LEU A 356 11.91 1.53 2.44
C LEU A 356 12.70 2.83 2.45
N ILE A 357 12.54 3.63 1.39
CA ILE A 357 13.05 5.00 1.35
C ILE A 357 11.85 5.93 1.44
N ILE A 358 11.89 6.85 2.40
CA ILE A 358 10.79 7.80 2.63
C ILE A 358 11.37 9.21 2.60
N GLY A 359 10.89 10.03 1.67
CA GLY A 359 11.29 11.43 1.55
C GLY A 359 10.40 12.36 2.36
N ASP A 360 11.00 13.41 2.92
CA ASP A 360 10.31 14.49 3.58
C ASP A 360 10.71 15.85 2.98
N ALA A 361 9.72 16.55 2.47
CA ALA A 361 9.95 17.81 1.76
C ALA A 361 10.42 18.93 2.68
N ASP A 362 9.83 19.06 3.87
CA ASP A 362 10.13 20.15 4.82
C ASP A 362 11.37 19.85 5.68
N LEU A 363 11.61 18.57 6.02
CA LEU A 363 12.83 18.17 6.73
C LEU A 363 14.04 18.08 5.78
N LYS A 364 13.81 18.22 4.45
CA LYS A 364 14.84 18.26 3.41
C LYS A 364 15.75 17.05 3.44
N CYS A 365 15.17 15.86 3.66
CA CYS A 365 15.90 14.62 3.78
C CYS A 365 15.09 13.43 3.25
N ALA A 366 15.77 12.32 3.03
CA ALA A 366 15.16 11.02 2.87
C ALA A 366 15.71 10.06 3.94
N TYR A 367 14.85 9.16 4.40
CA TYR A 367 15.15 8.16 5.40
C TYR A 367 15.21 6.79 4.76
N ILE A 368 16.24 6.01 5.06
CA ILE A 368 16.31 4.59 4.72
C ILE A 368 15.91 3.78 5.94
N TYR A 369 14.85 3.00 5.80
CA TYR A 369 14.35 2.08 6.82
C TYR A 369 14.66 0.65 6.43
N GLU A 370 15.24 -0.12 7.36
CA GLU A 370 15.50 -1.55 7.19
C GLU A 370 14.44 -2.37 7.93
N PRO A 371 14.00 -3.53 7.35
CA PRO A 371 13.06 -4.38 8.03
C PRO A 371 13.69 -5.00 9.28
N THR A 372 12.93 -5.02 10.38
CA THR A 372 13.26 -5.80 11.57
C THR A 372 13.05 -7.30 11.29
N ALA A 373 13.35 -8.17 12.26
CA ALA A 373 13.02 -9.59 12.18
C ALA A 373 11.50 -9.78 11.91
N PHE A 374 10.65 -8.98 12.57
CA PHE A 374 9.19 -8.99 12.36
C PHE A 374 8.82 -8.53 10.94
N GLY A 375 9.35 -7.39 10.50
CA GLY A 375 9.09 -6.88 9.15
C GLY A 375 9.58 -7.84 8.06
N SER A 376 10.77 -8.42 8.24
CA SER A 376 11.32 -9.40 7.29
C SER A 376 10.46 -10.66 7.21
N ALA A 377 9.97 -11.16 8.36
CA ALA A 377 9.06 -12.31 8.37
C ALA A 377 7.73 -12.00 7.67
N LEU A 378 7.16 -10.79 7.88
CA LEU A 378 5.96 -10.34 7.18
C LEU A 378 6.14 -10.26 5.66
N LEU A 379 7.25 -9.67 5.19
CA LEU A 379 7.53 -9.55 3.76
C LEU A 379 7.69 -10.93 3.11
N LYS A 380 8.46 -11.83 3.73
CA LYS A 380 8.67 -13.20 3.23
C LYS A 380 7.39 -14.03 3.25
N ALA A 381 6.56 -13.89 4.30
CA ALA A 381 5.25 -14.54 4.34
C ALA A 381 4.35 -14.07 3.20
N GLY A 382 4.31 -12.75 2.94
CA GLY A 382 3.56 -12.15 1.84
C GLY A 382 4.03 -12.61 0.47
N GLU A 383 5.34 -12.68 0.25
CA GLU A 383 5.95 -13.15 -1.00
C GLU A 383 5.63 -14.63 -1.26
N ALA A 384 5.86 -15.50 -0.26
CA ALA A 384 5.57 -16.92 -0.38
C ALA A 384 4.06 -17.18 -0.59
N TYR A 385 3.20 -16.43 0.12
CA TYR A 385 1.75 -16.50 -0.05
C TYR A 385 1.33 -16.11 -1.48
N TYR A 386 1.86 -15.02 -2.01
CA TYR A 386 1.58 -14.56 -3.36
C TYR A 386 2.01 -15.58 -4.43
N ASN A 387 3.18 -16.19 -4.25
CA ASN A 387 3.72 -17.19 -5.16
C ASN A 387 3.01 -18.55 -5.07
N GLY A 388 2.13 -18.75 -4.07
CA GLY A 388 1.45 -20.01 -3.83
C GLY A 388 2.31 -21.04 -3.09
N ASP A 389 3.45 -20.63 -2.52
CA ASP A 389 4.35 -21.47 -1.71
C ASP A 389 3.82 -21.60 -0.28
N TRP A 390 2.67 -22.26 -0.15
CA TRP A 390 1.85 -22.29 1.08
C TRP A 390 2.59 -22.76 2.32
N ASP A 391 3.46 -23.77 2.19
CA ASP A 391 4.22 -24.29 3.33
C ASP A 391 5.30 -23.33 3.80
N ILE A 392 5.97 -22.65 2.85
CA ILE A 392 6.95 -21.61 3.15
C ILE A 392 6.24 -20.39 3.77
N ALA A 393 5.09 -20.01 3.20
CA ALA A 393 4.27 -18.93 3.76
C ALA A 393 3.85 -19.25 5.21
N THR A 394 3.40 -20.48 5.48
CA THR A 394 3.02 -20.92 6.83
C THR A 394 4.17 -20.81 7.81
N ALA A 395 5.36 -21.30 7.45
CA ALA A 395 6.54 -21.20 8.32
C ALA A 395 6.89 -19.74 8.67
N HIS A 396 6.78 -18.83 7.69
CA HIS A 396 6.99 -17.40 7.95
C HIS A 396 5.85 -16.76 8.76
N PHE A 397 4.58 -17.17 8.57
CA PHE A 397 3.48 -16.70 9.43
C PHE A 397 3.62 -17.20 10.87
N GLU A 398 4.10 -18.44 11.08
CA GLU A 398 4.43 -18.94 12.42
C GLU A 398 5.56 -18.12 13.07
N GLU A 399 6.58 -17.74 12.31
CA GLU A 399 7.62 -16.83 12.79
C GLU A 399 7.06 -15.45 13.14
N VAL A 400 6.16 -14.92 12.32
CA VAL A 400 5.42 -13.67 12.62
C VAL A 400 4.66 -13.81 13.94
N LEU A 401 3.93 -14.91 14.16
CA LEU A 401 3.17 -15.16 15.40
C LEU A 401 4.07 -15.36 16.62
N ARG A 402 5.28 -15.90 16.44
CA ARG A 402 6.28 -16.00 17.50
C ARG A 402 6.75 -14.61 17.96
N LEU A 403 6.83 -13.64 17.05
CA LEU A 403 7.24 -12.26 17.33
C LEU A 403 6.06 -11.38 17.75
N CYS A 404 4.86 -11.65 17.23
CA CYS A 404 3.62 -10.90 17.48
C CYS A 404 2.41 -11.83 17.48
N ALA A 405 2.10 -12.43 18.62
CA ALA A 405 1.02 -13.41 18.75
C ALA A 405 -0.39 -12.86 18.46
N ASN A 406 -0.56 -11.54 18.40
CA ASN A 406 -1.86 -10.89 18.22
C ASN A 406 -2.18 -10.51 16.75
N LEU A 407 -1.35 -10.91 15.78
CA LEU A 407 -1.57 -10.56 14.38
C LEU A 407 -2.59 -11.51 13.75
N GLU A 408 -3.83 -11.06 13.62
CA GLU A 408 -4.96 -11.86 13.09
C GLU A 408 -4.72 -12.33 11.65
N THR A 409 -4.09 -11.50 10.81
CA THR A 409 -3.78 -11.83 9.40
C THR A 409 -2.84 -13.03 9.26
N ALA A 410 -1.93 -13.24 10.21
CA ALA A 410 -1.03 -14.39 10.19
C ALA A 410 -1.80 -15.71 10.45
N TYR A 411 -2.74 -15.70 11.41
CA TYR A 411 -3.63 -16.86 11.63
C TYR A 411 -4.49 -17.15 10.40
N VAL A 412 -5.01 -16.12 9.72
CA VAL A 412 -5.77 -16.29 8.48
C VAL A 412 -4.91 -16.92 7.39
N GLY A 413 -3.65 -16.49 7.24
CA GLY A 413 -2.69 -17.06 6.30
C GLY A 413 -2.44 -18.55 6.53
N ILE A 414 -2.18 -18.94 7.79
CA ILE A 414 -2.01 -20.34 8.19
C ILE A 414 -3.29 -21.13 7.93
N GLY A 415 -4.45 -20.59 8.31
CA GLY A 415 -5.75 -21.22 8.09
C GLY A 415 -6.05 -21.47 6.61
N LYS A 416 -5.68 -20.55 5.73
CA LYS A 416 -5.83 -20.73 4.27
C LYS A 416 -5.00 -21.92 3.75
N ASN A 417 -3.75 -22.09 4.20
CA ASN A 417 -2.94 -23.26 3.85
C ASN A 417 -3.57 -24.58 4.34
N LEU A 418 -3.99 -24.63 5.62
CA LEU A 418 -4.65 -25.81 6.18
C LEU A 418 -5.95 -26.16 5.44
N LEU A 419 -6.72 -25.15 5.03
CA LEU A 419 -7.91 -25.34 4.20
C LEU A 419 -7.57 -25.95 2.84
N MET A 420 -6.48 -25.52 2.22
CA MET A 420 -6.01 -26.11 0.95
C MET A 420 -5.56 -27.56 1.12
N LYS A 421 -5.06 -27.94 2.28
CA LYS A 421 -4.67 -29.31 2.63
C LYS A 421 -5.84 -30.16 3.14
N GLU A 422 -7.05 -29.61 3.11
CA GLU A 422 -8.27 -30.26 3.64
C GLU A 422 -8.22 -30.56 5.14
N ASP A 423 -7.26 -29.97 5.88
CA ASP A 423 -7.28 -29.97 7.34
C ASP A 423 -8.29 -28.92 7.83
N TYR A 424 -9.55 -29.30 7.80
CA TYR A 424 -10.65 -28.38 8.12
C TYR A 424 -10.69 -28.01 9.60
N GLU A 425 -10.27 -28.89 10.51
CA GLU A 425 -10.26 -28.62 11.95
C GLU A 425 -9.18 -27.60 12.29
N GLY A 426 -7.95 -27.82 11.80
CA GLY A 426 -6.86 -26.89 11.96
C GLY A 426 -7.15 -25.53 11.29
N ALA A 427 -7.77 -25.56 10.10
CA ALA A 427 -8.21 -24.35 9.41
C ALA A 427 -9.24 -23.55 10.21
N MET A 428 -10.30 -24.21 10.74
CA MET A 428 -11.32 -23.57 11.59
C MET A 428 -10.71 -22.96 12.84
N TYR A 429 -9.77 -23.66 13.48
CA TYR A 429 -9.09 -23.15 14.67
C TYR A 429 -8.35 -21.85 14.37
N ASN A 430 -7.57 -21.82 13.30
CA ASN A 430 -6.80 -20.64 12.91
C ASN A 430 -7.70 -19.49 12.43
N PHE A 431 -8.75 -19.76 11.63
CA PHE A 431 -9.72 -18.73 11.24
C PHE A 431 -10.50 -18.14 12.41
N LYS A 432 -10.73 -18.93 13.47
CA LYS A 432 -11.33 -18.42 14.69
C LYS A 432 -10.39 -17.46 15.42
N LEU A 433 -9.08 -17.77 15.51
CA LEU A 433 -8.07 -16.88 16.10
C LEU A 433 -7.87 -15.62 15.25
N GLY A 434 -7.92 -15.75 13.92
CA GLY A 434 -7.86 -14.63 12.99
C GLY A 434 -9.19 -13.89 12.78
N ASN A 435 -10.24 -14.20 13.55
CA ASN A 435 -11.59 -13.61 13.46
C ASN A 435 -12.18 -13.59 12.03
N ASN A 436 -11.76 -14.50 11.16
CA ASN A 436 -12.21 -14.55 9.76
C ASN A 436 -13.41 -15.50 9.62
N ARG A 437 -14.62 -14.93 9.68
CA ARG A 437 -15.88 -15.69 9.63
C ARG A 437 -16.14 -16.32 8.26
N GLU A 438 -15.71 -15.67 7.18
CA GLU A 438 -15.95 -16.16 5.83
C GLU A 438 -15.19 -17.46 5.59
N PHE A 439 -13.88 -17.45 5.82
CA PHE A 439 -13.04 -18.64 5.65
C PHE A 439 -13.34 -19.71 6.69
N TYR A 440 -13.70 -19.33 7.92
CA TYR A 440 -14.21 -20.28 8.92
C TYR A 440 -15.43 -21.04 8.39
N SER A 441 -16.39 -20.34 7.79
CA SER A 441 -17.59 -20.97 7.22
C SER A 441 -17.26 -21.90 6.05
N LYS A 442 -16.26 -21.53 5.22
CA LYS A 442 -15.76 -22.41 4.12
C LYS A 442 -15.15 -23.70 4.69
N ALA A 443 -14.28 -23.59 5.69
CA ALA A 443 -13.68 -24.73 6.38
C ALA A 443 -14.75 -25.61 7.06
N TYR A 444 -15.70 -24.98 7.78
CA TYR A 444 -16.80 -25.70 8.44
C TYR A 444 -17.67 -26.47 7.43
N LYS A 445 -17.94 -25.90 6.25
CA LYS A 445 -18.66 -26.61 5.17
C LYS A 445 -17.93 -27.88 4.75
N GLY A 446 -16.61 -27.82 4.56
CA GLY A 446 -15.77 -28.98 4.25
C GLY A 446 -15.81 -30.02 5.36
N TYR A 447 -15.54 -29.61 6.59
CA TYR A 447 -15.60 -30.45 7.80
C TYR A 447 -16.94 -31.18 7.93
N ARG A 448 -18.05 -30.43 7.87
CA ARG A 448 -19.40 -30.99 7.93
C ARG A 448 -19.64 -32.03 6.85
N THR A 449 -19.11 -31.81 5.64
CA THR A 449 -19.28 -32.76 4.52
C THR A 449 -18.57 -34.09 4.81
N ILE A 450 -17.38 -34.05 5.41
CA ILE A 450 -16.65 -35.26 5.84
C ILE A 450 -17.42 -35.98 6.94
N VAL A 451 -17.79 -35.28 8.00
CA VAL A 451 -18.53 -35.83 9.12
C VAL A 451 -19.86 -36.48 8.66
N MET A 452 -20.58 -35.83 7.75
CA MET A 452 -21.81 -36.41 7.18
C MET A 452 -21.55 -37.64 6.34
N LYS A 453 -20.44 -37.72 5.57
CA LYS A 453 -20.08 -38.90 4.79
C LYS A 453 -19.71 -40.10 5.69
N GLU A 454 -18.87 -39.83 6.69
CA GLU A 454 -18.43 -40.88 7.63
C GLU A 454 -19.56 -41.43 8.49
N ASN A 455 -20.49 -40.58 8.90
CA ASN A 455 -21.62 -40.96 9.75
C ASN A 455 -22.92 -41.15 8.96
N PHE A 456 -22.87 -41.29 7.64
CA PHE A 456 -24.06 -41.36 6.80
C PHE A 456 -25.08 -42.43 7.25
N TRP A 457 -24.61 -43.65 7.51
CA TRP A 457 -25.49 -44.72 7.95
C TRP A 457 -26.12 -44.50 9.32
N VAL A 458 -25.43 -43.87 10.26
CA VAL A 458 -25.95 -43.51 11.56
C VAL A 458 -27.05 -42.43 11.42
N ILE A 459 -26.78 -41.39 10.59
CA ILE A 459 -27.75 -40.33 10.33
C ILE A 459 -28.99 -40.90 9.63
N ALA A 460 -28.82 -41.79 8.66
CA ALA A 460 -29.91 -42.43 7.96
C ALA A 460 -30.76 -43.28 8.93
N LEU A 461 -30.13 -44.03 9.82
CA LEU A 461 -30.84 -44.85 10.83
C LEU A 461 -31.66 -43.96 11.77
N VAL A 462 -31.08 -42.87 12.29
CA VAL A 462 -31.78 -41.91 13.15
C VAL A 462 -32.98 -41.27 12.45
N ALA A 463 -32.81 -40.91 11.15
CA ALA A 463 -33.90 -40.37 10.35
C ALA A 463 -35.04 -41.39 10.16
N VAL A 464 -34.75 -42.64 9.90
CA VAL A 464 -35.74 -43.72 9.74
C VAL A 464 -36.49 -43.94 11.07
N VAL A 465 -35.77 -44.00 12.17
CA VAL A 465 -36.40 -44.15 13.51
C VAL A 465 -37.31 -42.96 13.81
N PHE A 466 -36.87 -41.73 13.54
CA PHE A 466 -37.66 -40.53 13.71
C PHE A 466 -38.96 -40.54 12.90
N ILE A 467 -38.85 -40.86 11.59
CA ILE A 467 -40.00 -40.97 10.70
C ILE A 467 -40.95 -42.07 11.19
N GLY A 468 -40.42 -43.21 11.62
CA GLY A 468 -41.24 -44.32 12.21
C GLY A 468 -41.98 -43.89 13.48
N ALA A 469 -41.33 -43.13 14.35
CA ALA A 469 -41.95 -42.58 15.59
C ALA A 469 -43.08 -41.58 15.26
N VAL A 470 -42.89 -40.70 14.26
CA VAL A 470 -43.92 -39.73 13.83
C VAL A 470 -45.12 -40.47 13.25
N LEU A 471 -44.90 -41.41 12.33
CA LEU A 471 -45.97 -42.18 11.71
C LEU A 471 -46.70 -43.04 12.77
N GLY A 472 -45.97 -43.65 13.71
CA GLY A 472 -46.55 -44.41 14.81
C GLY A 472 -47.43 -43.56 15.74
N SER A 473 -47.03 -42.31 15.98
CA SER A 473 -47.81 -41.34 16.78
C SER A 473 -49.10 -40.94 16.06
N GLU A 474 -49.07 -40.70 14.74
CA GLU A 474 -50.25 -40.40 13.92
C GLU A 474 -51.24 -41.56 13.90
N VAL A 475 -50.77 -42.79 13.67
CA VAL A 475 -51.61 -44.00 13.70
C VAL A 475 -52.26 -44.16 15.09
N SER A 476 -51.48 -43.96 16.15
CA SER A 476 -51.99 -44.05 17.51
C SER A 476 -53.07 -42.98 17.80
N TYR A 477 -52.83 -41.75 17.32
CA TYR A 477 -53.81 -40.67 17.45
C TYR A 477 -55.12 -40.97 16.73
N HIS A 478 -55.08 -41.43 15.48
CA HIS A 478 -56.25 -41.81 14.69
C HIS A 478 -57.01 -43.01 15.30
N ASN A 479 -56.26 -43.98 15.84
CA ASN A 479 -56.90 -45.12 16.51
C ASN A 479 -57.63 -44.70 17.81
N LYS A 480 -57.10 -43.72 18.56
CA LYS A 480 -57.77 -43.15 19.74
C LYS A 480 -59.02 -42.37 19.33
N GLN A 481 -59.02 -41.61 18.27
CA GLN A 481 -60.21 -40.91 17.76
C GLN A 481 -61.30 -41.88 17.34
N LYS A 482 -60.97 -42.96 16.59
CA LYS A 482 -61.94 -43.99 16.20
C LYS A 482 -62.56 -44.72 17.40
N LYS A 483 -61.79 -44.94 18.45
CA LYS A 483 -62.33 -45.54 19.70
C LYS A 483 -63.17 -44.57 20.49
N GLY A 484 -62.91 -43.27 20.45
CA GLY A 484 -63.73 -42.24 21.12
C GLY A 484 -65.06 -41.95 20.41
N ALA A 485 -65.14 -42.18 19.08
CA ALA A 485 -66.36 -42.03 18.30
C ALA A 485 -67.27 -43.22 18.32
N LYS A 486 -66.89 -44.33 18.96
CA LYS A 486 -67.69 -45.54 19.13
C LYS A 486 -68.30 -45.68 20.60
N LYS A 487 -68.09 -44.73 21.45
CA LYS A 487 -68.75 -44.54 22.69
C LYS A 487 -69.72 -43.35 22.58
#